data_99a16c38fa516874fdaf8aa0be43c91c
#
_entry.id   99a16c38fa516874fdaf8aa0be43c91c
#
_cell.length_a   1.000
_cell.length_b   1.000
_cell.length_c   1.000
_cell.angle_alpha   90.00
_cell.angle_beta   90.00
_cell.angle_gamma   90.00
#
_symmetry.space_group_name_H-M   'P 1'
#
loop_
_entity.id
_entity.type
_entity.pdbx_description
1 polymer ?
#
loop_
_entity_poly.entity_id
_entity_poly.type
_entity_poly.pdbx_seq_one_letter_code
_entity_poly.pdbx_strand_id
1 'polypeptide(L)'
;TGGSVTIDGVDEHAFRHSVEDMLRLGDVGAAVADLRTLVTPFAGTILPRRFAEVSAADLEITGWDRIGQRLNHHHRSGFPITAIGVVLADARVLGGPGPQHGRLAPFIKTYYFSDDAYPFTNAAREDLLDGYSREGFGWQGDYQATDATIGIKGIGDLHGALIELEDRLLDSARPPEEHLRAGTVGACYLAALIHQALRDTIRRQGMPRPLCVLAACDGIYPFFDAPVAGWDEAAPPPAPTPERAAAGAAAARAAA
;
A
#
# COMPACT_ATOMS: atom_id res chain seq x y z
N THR A 1 5.50 -27.34 6.50
CA THR A 1 6.26 -26.32 7.24
C THR A 1 7.08 -25.55 6.23
N GLY A 2 6.50 -24.49 5.65
CA GLY A 2 7.22 -23.52 4.82
C GLY A 2 8.28 -22.85 5.70
N GLY A 3 9.54 -22.89 5.29
CA GLY A 3 10.61 -22.21 5.98
C GLY A 3 10.35 -20.70 5.95
N SER A 4 10.33 -20.05 7.10
CA SER A 4 10.28 -18.60 7.19
C SER A 4 11.57 -18.04 6.59
N VAL A 5 11.43 -17.12 5.63
CA VAL A 5 12.57 -16.42 5.02
C VAL A 5 13.07 -15.34 5.98
N THR A 6 14.37 -15.21 6.09
CA THR A 6 14.99 -14.17 6.91
C THR A 6 15.55 -13.07 6.01
N ILE A 7 15.18 -11.81 6.30
CA ILE A 7 15.65 -10.62 5.60
C ILE A 7 16.27 -9.70 6.65
N ASP A 8 17.51 -9.29 6.45
CA ASP A 8 18.26 -8.44 7.39
C ASP A 8 18.22 -8.94 8.86
N GLY A 9 18.27 -10.27 9.05
CA GLY A 9 18.30 -10.91 10.36
C GLY A 9 16.95 -11.10 11.05
N VAL A 10 15.85 -10.67 10.45
CA VAL A 10 14.48 -10.86 10.96
C VAL A 10 13.62 -11.68 10.00
N ASP A 11 12.57 -12.30 10.50
CA ASP A 11 11.64 -13.02 9.62
C ASP A 11 10.89 -12.06 8.69
N GLU A 12 10.40 -12.60 7.59
CA GLU A 12 9.72 -11.85 6.52
C GLU A 12 8.58 -10.97 7.05
N HIS A 13 7.80 -11.48 7.98
CA HIS A 13 6.64 -10.77 8.53
C HIS A 13 7.09 -9.56 9.36
N ALA A 14 8.04 -9.77 10.27
CA ALA A 14 8.64 -8.68 11.05
C ALA A 14 9.33 -7.65 10.16
N PHE A 15 9.97 -8.09 9.06
CA PHE A 15 10.56 -7.18 8.08
C PHE A 15 9.51 -6.29 7.41
N ARG A 16 8.42 -6.86 6.89
CA ARG A 16 7.32 -6.10 6.28
C ARG A 16 6.73 -5.08 7.26
N HIS A 17 6.51 -5.48 8.51
CA HIS A 17 6.02 -4.56 9.55
C HIS A 17 6.99 -3.41 9.83
N SER A 18 8.29 -3.68 9.90
CA SER A 18 9.27 -2.61 10.13
C SER A 18 9.26 -1.57 9.00
N VAL A 19 9.10 -2.01 7.76
CA VAL A 19 8.96 -1.11 6.60
C VAL A 19 7.67 -0.30 6.68
N GLU A 20 6.54 -0.94 7.01
CA GLU A 20 5.26 -0.25 7.18
C GLU A 20 5.34 0.80 8.28
N ASP A 21 5.97 0.49 9.42
CA ASP A 21 6.17 1.43 10.51
C ASP A 21 7.00 2.66 10.09
N MET A 22 8.12 2.46 9.40
CA MET A 22 8.92 3.57 8.87
C MET A 22 8.11 4.46 7.94
N LEU A 23 7.37 3.89 7.01
CA LEU A 23 6.55 4.63 6.06
C LEU A 23 5.41 5.39 6.74
N ARG A 24 4.77 4.78 7.72
CA ARG A 24 3.70 5.36 8.52
C ARG A 24 4.18 6.56 9.35
N LEU A 25 5.35 6.44 9.96
CA LEU A 25 5.97 7.49 10.76
C LEU A 25 6.51 8.66 9.92
N GLY A 26 6.55 8.53 8.60
CA GLY A 26 7.03 9.56 7.70
C GLY A 26 8.51 9.44 7.34
N ASP A 27 9.22 8.42 7.81
CA ASP A 27 10.63 8.17 7.49
C ASP A 27 10.80 7.57 6.06
N VAL A 28 10.03 8.10 5.12
CA VAL A 28 9.90 7.56 3.76
C VAL A 28 11.24 7.56 3.02
N GLY A 29 12.02 8.63 3.15
CA GLY A 29 13.32 8.73 2.51
C GLY A 29 14.32 7.67 3.02
N ALA A 30 14.33 7.42 4.32
CA ALA A 30 15.16 6.38 4.93
C ALA A 30 14.69 5.00 4.48
N ALA A 31 13.39 4.70 4.54
CA ALA A 31 12.82 3.43 4.09
C ALA A 31 13.19 3.13 2.63
N VAL A 32 13.04 4.11 1.73
CA VAL A 32 13.41 3.96 0.32
C VAL A 32 14.92 3.71 0.15
N ALA A 33 15.78 4.39 0.90
CA ALA A 33 17.23 4.21 0.83
C ALA A 33 17.65 2.81 1.32
N ASP A 34 17.13 2.36 2.44
CA ASP A 34 17.40 1.05 3.02
C ASP A 34 16.92 -0.07 2.08
N LEU A 35 15.69 0.02 1.58
CA LEU A 35 15.13 -0.95 0.64
C LEU A 35 15.89 -0.98 -0.69
N ARG A 36 16.38 0.16 -1.18
CA ARG A 36 17.26 0.19 -2.35
C ARG A 36 18.54 -0.59 -2.11
N THR A 37 19.14 -0.46 -0.94
CA THR A 37 20.34 -1.22 -0.57
C THR A 37 20.05 -2.70 -0.57
N LEU A 38 18.92 -3.13 -0.02
CA LEU A 38 18.52 -4.54 0.07
C LEU A 38 18.11 -5.14 -1.28
N VAL A 39 17.52 -4.37 -2.21
CA VAL A 39 17.08 -4.87 -3.52
C VAL A 39 18.23 -4.93 -4.54
N THR A 40 19.24 -4.10 -4.38
CA THR A 40 20.36 -3.97 -5.32
C THR A 40 21.08 -5.30 -5.63
N PRO A 41 21.35 -6.19 -4.66
CA PRO A 41 21.98 -7.49 -4.94
C PRO A 41 21.16 -8.39 -5.88
N PHE A 42 19.85 -8.23 -5.91
CA PHE A 42 18.96 -9.02 -6.76
C PHE A 42 18.73 -8.41 -8.14
N ALA A 43 19.03 -7.11 -8.29
CA ALA A 43 18.85 -6.39 -9.55
C ALA A 43 19.84 -6.87 -10.62
N GLY A 44 19.30 -7.31 -11.75
CA GLY A 44 20.07 -7.89 -12.85
C GLY A 44 20.35 -9.40 -12.74
N THR A 45 19.88 -10.04 -11.66
CA THR A 45 19.99 -11.49 -11.44
C THR A 45 18.60 -12.15 -11.34
N ILE A 46 17.88 -11.88 -10.27
CA ILE A 46 16.53 -12.40 -10.00
C ILE A 46 15.47 -11.37 -10.44
N LEU A 47 15.73 -10.11 -10.17
CA LEU A 47 14.90 -8.96 -10.55
C LEU A 47 15.54 -8.19 -11.71
N PRO A 48 14.75 -7.43 -12.51
CA PRO A 48 15.30 -6.53 -13.51
C PRO A 48 16.30 -5.53 -12.93
N ARG A 49 17.34 -5.18 -13.70
CA ARG A 49 18.36 -4.20 -13.30
C ARG A 49 17.75 -2.87 -12.85
N ARG A 50 16.65 -2.48 -13.45
CA ARG A 50 15.94 -1.25 -13.16
C ARG A 50 15.49 -1.12 -11.69
N PHE A 51 15.34 -2.21 -10.94
CA PHE A 51 15.07 -2.13 -9.51
C PHE A 51 16.15 -1.36 -8.71
N ALA A 52 17.41 -1.40 -9.15
CA ALA A 52 18.47 -0.61 -8.50
C ALA A 52 18.49 0.87 -8.94
N GLU A 53 17.85 1.20 -10.04
CA GLU A 53 17.94 2.49 -10.72
C GLU A 53 16.69 3.36 -10.48
N VAL A 54 15.51 2.74 -10.34
CA VAL A 54 14.23 3.44 -10.20
C VAL A 54 14.14 4.26 -8.92
N SER A 55 13.49 5.41 -9.01
CA SER A 55 13.16 6.29 -7.87
C SER A 55 11.69 6.72 -7.93
N ALA A 56 11.18 7.32 -6.86
CA ALA A 56 9.82 7.85 -6.84
C ALA A 56 9.60 8.97 -7.89
N ALA A 57 10.68 9.67 -8.28
CA ALA A 57 10.61 10.70 -9.33
C ALA A 57 10.36 10.12 -10.73
N ASP A 58 10.62 8.83 -10.93
CA ASP A 58 10.35 8.13 -12.19
C ASP A 58 8.89 7.66 -12.29
N LEU A 59 8.11 7.80 -11.21
CA LEU A 59 6.71 7.43 -11.14
C LEU A 59 5.82 8.65 -11.36
N GLU A 60 4.82 8.50 -12.25
CA GLU A 60 3.77 9.49 -12.45
C GLU A 60 2.44 8.96 -11.92
N ILE A 61 1.91 9.58 -10.87
CA ILE A 61 0.57 9.30 -10.37
C ILE A 61 -0.43 10.03 -11.26
N THR A 62 -1.34 9.29 -11.89
CA THR A 62 -2.38 9.82 -12.78
C THR A 62 -3.76 9.69 -12.14
N GLY A 63 -4.70 10.55 -12.56
CA GLY A 63 -6.10 10.49 -12.10
C GLY A 63 -6.35 11.07 -10.70
N TRP A 64 -5.32 11.63 -10.05
CA TRP A 64 -5.47 12.27 -8.75
C TRP A 64 -6.46 13.45 -8.78
N ASP A 65 -6.49 14.19 -9.87
CA ASP A 65 -7.42 15.28 -10.14
C ASP A 65 -8.90 14.85 -10.12
N ARG A 66 -9.19 13.59 -10.37
CA ARG A 66 -10.55 13.03 -10.37
C ARG A 66 -11.01 12.51 -8.99
N ILE A 67 -10.09 12.39 -8.03
CA ILE A 67 -10.41 11.82 -6.70
C ILE A 67 -11.52 12.62 -6.03
N GLY A 68 -11.49 13.94 -6.06
CA GLY A 68 -12.53 14.77 -5.47
C GLY A 68 -13.93 14.47 -5.99
N GLN A 69 -14.08 14.24 -7.30
CA GLN A 69 -15.35 13.88 -7.92
C GLN A 69 -15.82 12.49 -7.45
N ARG A 70 -14.91 11.52 -7.36
CA ARG A 70 -15.21 10.16 -6.88
C ARG A 70 -15.65 10.17 -5.42
N LEU A 71 -14.95 10.88 -4.55
CA LEU A 71 -15.32 11.04 -3.15
C LEU A 71 -16.70 11.69 -2.99
N ASN A 72 -16.99 12.73 -3.77
CA ASN A 72 -18.29 13.40 -3.76
C ASN A 72 -19.41 12.49 -4.27
N HIS A 73 -19.14 11.64 -5.26
CA HIS A 73 -20.09 10.64 -5.73
C HIS A 73 -20.49 9.67 -4.60
N HIS A 74 -19.51 9.07 -3.94
CA HIS A 74 -19.76 8.14 -2.83
C HIS A 74 -20.46 8.84 -1.65
N HIS A 75 -20.05 10.04 -1.29
CA HIS A 75 -20.67 10.81 -0.22
C HIS A 75 -22.17 11.08 -0.49
N ARG A 76 -22.52 11.47 -1.72
CA ARG A 76 -23.93 11.67 -2.13
C ARG A 76 -24.74 10.37 -2.12
N SER A 77 -24.09 9.23 -2.28
CA SER A 77 -24.72 7.91 -2.18
C SER A 77 -24.84 7.39 -0.74
N GLY A 78 -24.50 8.21 0.26
CA GLY A 78 -24.59 7.84 1.67
C GLY A 78 -23.34 7.13 2.23
N PHE A 79 -22.25 7.04 1.45
CA PHE A 79 -21.01 6.37 1.84
C PHE A 79 -19.86 7.38 1.93
N PRO A 80 -19.65 8.03 3.09
CA PRO A 80 -18.55 8.96 3.27
C PRO A 80 -17.22 8.19 3.26
N ILE A 81 -16.42 8.40 2.23
CA ILE A 81 -15.11 7.77 2.12
C ILE A 81 -14.14 8.48 3.05
N THR A 82 -13.45 7.70 3.87
CA THR A 82 -12.45 8.15 4.85
C THR A 82 -11.05 7.60 4.55
N ALA A 83 -10.98 6.57 3.69
CA ALA A 83 -9.70 6.03 3.23
C ALA A 83 -9.77 5.64 1.76
N ILE A 84 -8.64 5.76 1.07
CA ILE A 84 -8.43 5.23 -0.27
C ILE A 84 -7.20 4.32 -0.28
N GLY A 85 -7.28 3.22 -1.02
CA GLY A 85 -6.14 2.34 -1.26
C GLY A 85 -5.72 2.40 -2.72
N VAL A 86 -4.42 2.61 -2.96
CA VAL A 86 -3.81 2.44 -4.29
C VAL A 86 -2.99 1.17 -4.23
N VAL A 87 -3.47 0.13 -4.89
CA VAL A 87 -2.94 -1.22 -4.74
C VAL A 87 -2.41 -1.72 -6.07
N LEU A 88 -1.13 -2.12 -6.07
CA LEU A 88 -0.59 -2.98 -7.10
C LEU A 88 -1.17 -4.38 -6.87
N ALA A 89 -1.95 -4.85 -7.81
CA ALA A 89 -2.65 -6.11 -7.72
C ALA A 89 -2.34 -6.97 -8.95
N ASP A 90 -2.67 -8.23 -8.83
CA ASP A 90 -2.64 -9.18 -9.92
C ASP A 90 -4.04 -9.74 -10.20
N ALA A 91 -4.26 -10.18 -11.41
CA ALA A 91 -5.43 -10.96 -11.76
C ALA A 91 -5.01 -12.15 -12.61
N ARG A 92 -5.56 -13.32 -12.31
CA ARG A 92 -5.42 -14.45 -13.21
C ARG A 92 -6.27 -14.21 -14.46
N VAL A 93 -5.59 -14.01 -15.56
CA VAL A 93 -6.24 -13.94 -16.86
C VAL A 93 -6.50 -15.38 -17.32
N LEU A 94 -7.76 -15.81 -17.24
CA LEU A 94 -8.18 -17.10 -17.78
C LEU A 94 -8.11 -17.01 -19.31
N GLY A 95 -7.09 -17.62 -19.90
CA GLY A 95 -6.98 -17.77 -21.34
C GLY A 95 -7.69 -19.04 -21.81
N GLY A 96 -8.57 -18.96 -22.79
CA GLY A 96 -9.11 -19.97 -23.67
C GLY A 96 -9.49 -21.38 -23.14
N PRO A 97 -10.13 -22.22 -23.98
CA PRO A 97 -10.57 -23.56 -23.56
C PRO A 97 -9.37 -24.54 -23.42
N GLY A 98 -9.05 -24.89 -22.17
CA GLY A 98 -8.02 -25.87 -21.80
C GLY A 98 -7.65 -25.78 -20.32
N PRO A 99 -6.98 -26.78 -19.71
CA PRO A 99 -6.49 -26.75 -18.36
C PRO A 99 -5.28 -25.79 -18.29
N GLN A 100 -5.53 -24.51 -18.42
CA GLN A 100 -4.50 -23.49 -18.35
C GLN A 100 -4.57 -22.83 -16.98
N HIS A 101 -3.49 -22.94 -16.23
CA HIS A 101 -3.21 -22.01 -15.14
C HIS A 101 -3.08 -20.62 -15.79
N GLY A 102 -4.11 -19.80 -15.66
CA GLY A 102 -4.10 -18.47 -16.24
C GLY A 102 -2.88 -17.70 -15.72
N ARG A 103 -2.17 -17.02 -16.66
CA ARG A 103 -1.04 -16.16 -16.30
C ARG A 103 -1.54 -14.98 -15.45
N LEU A 104 -0.84 -14.68 -14.39
CA LEU A 104 -1.08 -13.46 -13.63
C LEU A 104 -0.78 -12.22 -14.49
N ALA A 105 -1.64 -11.24 -14.46
CA ALA A 105 -1.48 -9.97 -15.15
C ALA A 105 -1.50 -8.82 -14.14
N PRO A 106 -0.53 -7.89 -14.23
CA PRO A 106 -0.46 -6.75 -13.33
C PRO A 106 -1.59 -5.75 -13.63
N PHE A 107 -2.17 -5.20 -12.59
CA PHE A 107 -3.07 -4.06 -12.70
C PHE A 107 -3.02 -3.20 -11.42
N ILE A 108 -3.54 -1.97 -11.52
CA ILE A 108 -3.60 -1.04 -10.40
C ILE A 108 -5.06 -0.80 -10.09
N LYS A 109 -5.40 -0.92 -8.81
CA LYS A 109 -6.75 -0.63 -8.31
C LYS A 109 -6.74 0.49 -7.31
N THR A 110 -7.79 1.31 -7.38
CA THR A 110 -8.16 2.27 -6.36
C THR A 110 -9.30 1.69 -5.55
N TYR A 111 -9.09 1.51 -4.24
CA TYR A 111 -10.11 1.06 -3.30
C TYR A 111 -10.63 2.24 -2.50
N TYR A 112 -11.93 2.21 -2.18
CA TYR A 112 -12.60 3.22 -1.38
C TYR A 112 -13.20 2.58 -0.14
N PHE A 113 -12.88 3.14 1.03
CA PHE A 113 -13.32 2.63 2.32
C PHE A 113 -14.01 3.72 3.12
N SER A 114 -15.04 3.32 3.88
CA SER A 114 -15.68 4.13 4.89
C SER A 114 -15.23 3.65 6.27
N ASP A 115 -14.76 4.55 7.10
CA ASP A 115 -14.37 4.24 8.48
C ASP A 115 -14.79 5.38 9.39
N ASP A 116 -15.74 5.11 10.28
CA ASP A 116 -16.29 6.10 11.21
C ASP A 116 -15.28 6.51 12.29
N ALA A 117 -14.22 5.71 12.49
CA ALA A 117 -13.17 6.05 13.45
C ALA A 117 -12.17 7.08 12.91
N TYR A 118 -12.17 7.37 11.61
CA TYR A 118 -11.28 8.38 11.04
C TYR A 118 -11.83 9.82 11.22
N PRO A 119 -11.04 10.86 11.54
CA PRO A 119 -9.61 10.79 11.87
C PRO A 119 -9.36 10.19 13.25
N PHE A 120 -8.36 9.34 13.35
CA PHE A 120 -8.03 8.64 14.58
C PHE A 120 -7.48 9.58 15.67
N THR A 121 -7.85 9.35 16.94
CA THR A 121 -7.11 9.93 18.09
C THR A 121 -5.74 9.26 18.20
N ASN A 122 -4.73 9.94 18.75
CA ASN A 122 -3.37 9.40 18.83
C ASN A 122 -3.31 8.00 19.51
N ALA A 123 -4.06 7.78 20.60
CA ALA A 123 -4.06 6.50 21.28
C ALA A 123 -4.82 5.42 20.51
N ALA A 124 -6.01 5.72 20.00
CA ALA A 124 -6.77 4.80 19.14
C ALA A 124 -6.07 4.54 17.81
N ARG A 125 -5.23 5.48 17.35
CA ARG A 125 -4.44 5.38 16.15
C ARG A 125 -3.37 4.30 16.25
N GLU A 126 -2.61 4.23 17.34
CA GLU A 126 -1.58 3.21 17.51
C GLU A 126 -2.19 1.80 17.54
N ASP A 127 -3.27 1.58 18.29
CA ASP A 127 -3.95 0.30 18.38
C ASP A 127 -4.58 -0.13 17.05
N LEU A 128 -5.28 0.79 16.38
CA LEU A 128 -5.92 0.52 15.10
C LEU A 128 -4.89 0.30 13.98
N LEU A 129 -3.83 1.11 13.94
CA LEU A 129 -2.78 1.02 12.94
C LEU A 129 -2.01 -0.30 13.06
N ASP A 130 -1.78 -0.77 14.26
CA ASP A 130 -1.15 -2.05 14.54
C ASP A 130 -2.03 -3.23 14.07
N GLY A 131 -3.34 -3.16 14.29
CA GLY A 131 -4.32 -4.11 13.75
C GLY A 131 -4.40 -4.08 12.22
N TYR A 132 -4.37 -2.91 11.62
CA TYR A 132 -4.43 -2.74 10.17
C TYR A 132 -3.20 -3.27 9.44
N SER A 133 -2.00 -3.10 9.99
CA SER A 133 -0.77 -3.61 9.39
C SER A 133 -0.65 -5.14 9.53
N ARG A 134 -1.16 -5.72 10.60
CA ARG A 134 -0.92 -7.12 10.94
C ARG A 134 -1.92 -8.12 10.35
N GLU A 135 -3.12 -7.70 10.04
CA GLU A 135 -4.20 -8.58 9.60
C GLU A 135 -4.34 -8.68 8.07
N GLY A 136 -3.31 -8.38 7.31
CA GLY A 136 -3.37 -8.47 5.85
C GLY A 136 -4.03 -7.25 5.27
N PHE A 137 -5.12 -7.25 4.59
CA PHE A 137 -5.72 -6.12 3.86
C PHE A 137 -5.95 -4.84 4.68
N GLY A 138 -5.28 -4.72 5.74
CA GLY A 138 -4.91 -3.59 6.51
C GLY A 138 -6.01 -2.66 6.98
N TRP A 139 -6.95 -2.29 6.19
CA TRP A 139 -7.97 -1.35 6.54
C TRP A 139 -9.30 -2.05 6.88
N GLN A 140 -9.73 -1.97 8.14
CA GLN A 140 -10.96 -2.62 8.61
C GLN A 140 -12.23 -1.81 8.37
N GLY A 141 -12.10 -0.63 7.75
CA GLY A 141 -13.26 0.15 7.32
C GLY A 141 -14.07 -0.59 6.27
N ASP A 142 -15.34 -0.27 6.18
CA ASP A 142 -16.26 -0.89 5.23
C ASP A 142 -15.80 -0.60 3.79
N TYR A 143 -15.52 -1.65 3.05
CA TYR A 143 -15.25 -1.58 1.62
C TYR A 143 -16.50 -1.10 0.88
N GLN A 144 -16.35 -0.03 0.11
CA GLN A 144 -17.47 0.58 -0.62
C GLN A 144 -17.39 0.30 -2.13
N ALA A 145 -16.21 0.46 -2.71
CA ALA A 145 -16.05 0.32 -4.15
C ALA A 145 -14.57 0.16 -4.54
N THR A 146 -14.35 -0.28 -5.77
CA THR A 146 -13.06 -0.25 -6.43
C THR A 146 -13.19 0.21 -7.87
N ASP A 147 -12.16 0.90 -8.36
CA ASP A 147 -12.06 1.30 -9.75
C ASP A 147 -10.58 1.45 -10.19
N ALA A 148 -10.36 2.03 -11.34
CA ALA A 148 -9.05 2.36 -11.88
C ALA A 148 -8.86 3.88 -12.00
N THR A 149 -9.36 4.66 -11.05
CA THR A 149 -9.26 6.13 -11.08
C THR A 149 -7.82 6.57 -10.98
N ILE A 150 -7.05 5.98 -10.05
CA ILE A 150 -5.61 6.26 -9.92
C ILE A 150 -4.83 5.26 -10.76
N GLY A 151 -3.95 5.77 -11.59
CA GLY A 151 -2.95 5.00 -12.31
C GLY A 151 -1.55 5.39 -11.87
N ILE A 152 -0.58 4.52 -12.10
CA ILE A 152 0.84 4.77 -11.85
C ILE A 152 1.61 4.40 -13.11
N LYS A 153 2.25 5.39 -13.74
CA LYS A 153 3.17 5.14 -14.85
C LYS A 153 4.60 4.97 -14.32
N GLY A 154 5.41 4.30 -15.08
CA GLY A 154 6.83 4.14 -14.77
C GLY A 154 7.18 2.92 -13.92
N ILE A 155 6.21 2.07 -13.56
CA ILE A 155 6.39 0.93 -12.67
C ILE A 155 5.94 -0.41 -13.28
N GLY A 156 5.27 -0.40 -14.43
CA GLY A 156 4.59 -1.59 -14.96
C GLY A 156 5.51 -2.77 -15.25
N ASP A 157 6.72 -2.52 -15.73
CA ASP A 157 7.74 -3.55 -15.98
C ASP A 157 8.27 -4.16 -14.67
N LEU A 158 8.42 -3.37 -13.63
CA LEU A 158 8.87 -3.83 -12.31
C LEU A 158 7.78 -4.64 -11.60
N HIS A 159 6.54 -4.16 -11.64
CA HIS A 159 5.39 -4.90 -11.13
C HIS A 159 5.19 -6.22 -11.88
N GLY A 160 5.26 -6.20 -13.22
CA GLY A 160 5.19 -7.40 -14.02
C GLY A 160 6.27 -8.43 -13.67
N ALA A 161 7.49 -7.99 -13.41
CA ALA A 161 8.59 -8.86 -13.01
C ALA A 161 8.37 -9.49 -11.63
N LEU A 162 7.79 -8.79 -10.67
CA LEU A 162 7.41 -9.37 -9.37
C LEU A 162 6.34 -10.45 -9.54
N ILE A 163 5.32 -10.19 -10.35
CA ILE A 163 4.27 -11.16 -10.64
C ILE A 163 4.84 -12.41 -11.34
N GLU A 164 5.75 -12.23 -12.28
CA GLU A 164 6.43 -13.37 -12.93
C GLU A 164 7.31 -14.16 -11.95
N LEU A 165 7.91 -13.49 -10.98
CA LEU A 165 8.64 -14.14 -9.90
C LEU A 165 7.70 -14.92 -8.99
N GLU A 166 6.58 -14.34 -8.59
CA GLU A 166 5.56 -14.98 -7.78
C GLU A 166 4.97 -16.22 -8.45
N ASP A 167 4.61 -16.15 -9.73
CA ASP A 167 4.15 -17.32 -10.50
C ASP A 167 5.16 -18.46 -10.45
N ARG A 168 6.45 -18.16 -10.63
CA ARG A 168 7.51 -19.18 -10.54
C ARG A 168 7.66 -19.76 -9.12
N LEU A 169 7.44 -18.96 -8.09
CA LEU A 169 7.51 -19.41 -6.69
C LEU A 169 6.32 -20.32 -6.35
N LEU A 170 5.12 -20.00 -6.84
CA LEU A 170 3.91 -20.80 -6.65
C LEU A 170 3.99 -22.17 -7.36
N ASP A 171 4.65 -22.22 -8.52
CA ASP A 171 4.84 -23.45 -9.26
C ASP A 171 5.96 -24.36 -8.69
N SER A 172 6.74 -23.86 -7.75
CA SER A 172 7.87 -24.57 -7.15
C SER A 172 7.48 -25.26 -5.86
N ALA A 173 7.70 -26.57 -5.78
CA ALA A 173 7.53 -27.34 -4.52
C ALA A 173 8.51 -26.91 -3.42
N ARG A 174 9.65 -26.34 -3.80
CA ARG A 174 10.68 -25.78 -2.90
C ARG A 174 11.29 -24.55 -3.55
N PRO A 175 10.67 -23.38 -3.38
CA PRO A 175 11.19 -22.15 -3.95
C PRO A 175 12.57 -21.81 -3.34
N PRO A 176 13.53 -21.34 -4.15
CA PRO A 176 14.81 -20.87 -3.63
C PRO A 176 14.61 -19.69 -2.66
N GLU A 177 15.31 -19.73 -1.53
CA GLU A 177 15.19 -18.70 -0.49
C GLU A 177 15.54 -17.29 -1.02
N GLU A 178 16.55 -17.20 -1.88
CA GLU A 178 16.91 -15.92 -2.53
C GLU A 178 15.81 -15.34 -3.40
N HIS A 179 15.00 -16.18 -4.06
CA HIS A 179 13.86 -15.73 -4.85
C HIS A 179 12.73 -15.19 -3.94
N LEU A 180 12.48 -15.86 -2.82
CA LEU A 180 11.53 -15.39 -1.81
C LEU A 180 11.98 -14.03 -1.25
N ARG A 181 13.25 -13.90 -0.87
CA ARG A 181 13.83 -12.63 -0.40
C ARG A 181 13.70 -11.53 -1.46
N ALA A 182 14.06 -11.83 -2.71
CA ALA A 182 13.97 -10.86 -3.81
C ALA A 182 12.52 -10.38 -4.02
N GLY A 183 11.55 -11.28 -3.97
CA GLY A 183 10.12 -10.95 -4.08
C GLY A 183 9.66 -10.02 -2.97
N THR A 184 9.93 -10.38 -1.72
CA THR A 184 9.54 -9.59 -0.56
C THR A 184 10.19 -8.20 -0.55
N VAL A 185 11.51 -8.13 -0.75
CA VAL A 185 12.23 -6.85 -0.77
C VAL A 185 11.79 -6.00 -1.96
N GLY A 186 11.59 -6.61 -3.13
CA GLY A 186 11.08 -5.92 -4.32
C GLY A 186 9.69 -5.33 -4.12
N ALA A 187 8.76 -6.10 -3.53
CA ALA A 187 7.41 -5.64 -3.21
C ALA A 187 7.42 -4.48 -2.19
N CYS A 188 8.21 -4.60 -1.12
CA CYS A 188 8.39 -3.54 -0.14
C CYS A 188 8.97 -2.27 -0.79
N TYR A 189 9.93 -2.42 -1.68
CA TYR A 189 10.54 -1.28 -2.38
C TYR A 189 9.55 -0.58 -3.29
N LEU A 190 8.76 -1.32 -4.08
CA LEU A 190 7.71 -0.72 -4.92
C LEU A 190 6.64 -0.02 -4.08
N ALA A 191 6.19 -0.62 -2.98
CA ALA A 191 5.24 0.01 -2.07
C ALA A 191 5.79 1.33 -1.50
N ALA A 192 7.06 1.36 -1.09
CA ALA A 192 7.72 2.57 -0.58
C ALA A 192 7.83 3.68 -1.65
N LEU A 193 8.19 3.32 -2.88
CA LEU A 193 8.26 4.29 -4.00
C LEU A 193 6.88 4.87 -4.32
N ILE A 194 5.84 4.04 -4.35
CA ILE A 194 4.46 4.50 -4.58
C ILE A 194 4.00 5.40 -3.43
N HIS A 195 4.28 5.02 -2.20
CA HIS A 195 3.98 5.80 -1.01
C HIS A 195 4.61 7.19 -1.09
N GLN A 196 5.89 7.28 -1.46
CA GLN A 196 6.58 8.55 -1.68
C GLN A 196 5.96 9.35 -2.83
N ALA A 197 5.70 8.73 -3.97
CA ALA A 197 5.11 9.39 -5.14
C ALA A 197 3.69 9.93 -4.85
N LEU A 198 2.89 9.19 -4.07
CA LEU A 198 1.57 9.65 -3.63
C LEU A 198 1.67 10.84 -2.69
N ARG A 199 2.56 10.80 -1.69
CA ARG A 199 2.80 11.95 -0.81
C ARG A 199 3.21 13.20 -1.60
N ASP A 200 4.13 13.06 -2.53
CA ASP A 200 4.58 14.17 -3.38
C ASP A 200 3.47 14.69 -4.29
N THR A 201 2.60 13.81 -4.77
CA THR A 201 1.44 14.19 -5.58
C THR A 201 0.43 14.98 -4.74
N ILE A 202 0.15 14.52 -3.52
CA ILE A 202 -0.75 15.21 -2.59
C ILE A 202 -0.21 16.57 -2.18
N ARG A 203 1.10 16.68 -1.93
CA ARG A 203 1.73 17.99 -1.63
C ARG A 203 1.56 18.98 -2.78
N ARG A 204 1.68 18.52 -4.03
CA ARG A 204 1.54 19.38 -5.21
C ARG A 204 0.09 19.73 -5.56
N GLN A 205 -0.81 18.77 -5.44
CA GLN A 205 -2.19 18.90 -5.94
C GLN A 205 -3.22 19.11 -4.84
N GLY A 206 -2.84 18.87 -3.59
CA GLY A 206 -3.74 18.92 -2.45
C GLY A 206 -4.62 17.68 -2.31
N MET A 207 -5.46 17.71 -1.31
CA MET A 207 -6.45 16.69 -0.99
C MET A 207 -7.80 17.38 -0.76
N PRO A 208 -8.90 16.91 -1.38
CA PRO A 208 -10.20 17.58 -1.26
C PRO A 208 -10.79 17.53 0.15
N ARG A 209 -10.38 16.56 0.95
CA ARG A 209 -10.75 16.39 2.36
C ARG A 209 -9.70 15.52 3.08
N PRO A 210 -9.66 15.52 4.43
CA PRO A 210 -8.82 14.59 5.16
C PRO A 210 -9.15 13.14 4.79
N LEU A 211 -8.11 12.37 4.45
CA LEU A 211 -8.20 10.95 4.10
C LEU A 211 -6.99 10.21 4.63
N CYS A 212 -7.18 8.94 4.95
CA CYS A 212 -6.10 8.00 5.02
C CYS A 212 -5.81 7.45 3.62
N VAL A 213 -4.54 7.31 3.28
CA VAL A 213 -4.08 6.80 1.99
C VAL A 213 -3.23 5.57 2.20
N LEU A 214 -3.66 4.47 1.60
CA LEU A 214 -2.96 3.20 1.60
C LEU A 214 -2.24 3.04 0.26
N ALA A 215 -0.94 2.71 0.30
CA ALA A 215 -0.17 2.31 -0.87
C ALA A 215 0.31 0.88 -0.68
N ALA A 216 -0.22 -0.07 -1.42
CA ALA A 216 0.02 -1.48 -1.18
C ALA A 216 0.60 -2.21 -2.38
N CYS A 217 1.49 -3.16 -2.10
CA CYS A 217 2.04 -4.11 -3.06
C CYS A 217 2.32 -5.43 -2.34
N ASP A 218 1.83 -6.52 -2.87
CA ASP A 218 2.13 -7.90 -2.46
C ASP A 218 2.44 -8.11 -0.96
N GLY A 219 1.39 -8.12 -0.14
CA GLY A 219 1.49 -8.41 1.30
C GLY A 219 2.12 -7.31 2.17
N ILE A 220 2.32 -6.10 1.64
CA ILE A 220 2.70 -4.91 2.40
C ILE A 220 1.67 -3.80 2.17
N TYR A 221 1.17 -3.20 3.26
CA TYR A 221 0.03 -2.28 3.26
C TYR A 221 0.31 -0.98 4.03
N PRO A 222 1.37 -0.23 3.71
CA PRO A 222 1.67 1.01 4.39
C PRO A 222 0.63 2.07 4.09
N PHE A 223 0.29 2.87 5.08
CA PHE A 223 -0.66 3.96 4.93
C PHE A 223 -0.16 5.23 5.63
N PHE A 224 -0.77 6.36 5.28
CA PHE A 224 -0.51 7.65 5.88
C PHE A 224 -1.78 8.50 5.88
N ASP A 225 -1.87 9.44 6.81
CA ASP A 225 -2.94 10.44 6.79
C ASP A 225 -2.59 11.54 5.80
N ALA A 226 -3.55 11.86 4.95
CA ALA A 226 -3.44 12.96 4.01
C ALA A 226 -4.45 14.05 4.38
N PRO A 227 -4.03 15.09 5.10
CA PRO A 227 -4.88 16.22 5.46
C PRO A 227 -5.21 17.09 4.24
N VAL A 228 -6.13 18.04 4.40
CA VAL A 228 -6.60 18.95 3.34
C VAL A 228 -5.49 19.80 2.73
N ALA A 229 -5.84 20.50 1.64
CA ALA A 229 -4.94 21.43 0.94
C ALA A 229 -4.18 22.36 1.90
N GLY A 230 -2.88 22.50 1.68
CA GLY A 230 -1.99 23.18 2.61
C GLY A 230 -1.34 22.24 3.64
N TRP A 231 -1.43 20.94 3.43
CA TRP A 231 -0.85 19.94 4.29
C TRP A 231 0.63 20.19 4.58
N ASP A 232 0.89 20.29 5.89
CA ASP A 232 2.22 20.24 6.46
C ASP A 232 2.39 18.87 7.13
N GLU A 233 3.38 18.10 6.70
CA GLU A 233 3.67 16.77 7.22
C GLU A 233 3.98 16.78 8.73
N ALA A 234 4.46 17.92 9.24
CA ALA A 234 4.71 18.14 10.66
C ALA A 234 3.46 18.55 11.46
N ALA A 235 2.35 18.87 10.78
CA ALA A 235 1.14 19.29 11.48
C ALA A 235 0.37 18.07 12.02
N PRO A 236 -0.07 18.07 13.27
CA PRO A 236 -0.92 17.02 13.79
C PRO A 236 -2.25 16.97 13.02
N PRO A 237 -2.84 15.79 12.80
CA PRO A 237 -4.14 15.68 12.16
C PRO A 237 -5.20 16.48 12.95
N PRO A 238 -6.22 17.03 12.27
CA PRO A 238 -7.27 17.77 12.94
C PRO A 238 -7.97 16.88 13.99
N ALA A 239 -8.24 17.45 15.14
CA ALA A 239 -8.92 16.74 16.22
C ALA A 239 -10.28 16.19 15.74
N PRO A 240 -10.63 14.97 16.11
CA PRO A 240 -11.92 14.37 15.75
C PRO A 240 -13.07 15.21 16.35
N THR A 241 -14.18 15.27 15.63
CA THR A 241 -15.40 15.86 16.19
C THR A 241 -15.84 15.05 17.43
N PRO A 242 -16.49 15.68 18.42
CA PRO A 242 -16.95 14.99 19.63
C PRO A 242 -17.79 13.73 19.35
N GLU A 243 -18.61 13.74 18.30
CA GLU A 243 -19.43 12.62 17.88
C GLU A 243 -18.60 11.43 17.34
N ARG A 244 -17.54 11.72 16.56
CA ARG A 244 -16.62 10.70 16.05
C ARG A 244 -15.70 10.13 17.15
N ALA A 245 -15.26 10.97 18.10
CA ALA A 245 -14.50 10.50 19.24
C ALA A 245 -15.32 9.52 20.11
N ALA A 246 -16.62 9.78 20.26
CA ALA A 246 -17.53 8.90 20.98
C ALA A 246 -17.77 7.56 20.24
N ALA A 247 -17.92 7.61 18.92
CA ALA A 247 -18.10 6.42 18.09
C ALA A 247 -16.84 5.52 18.07
N GLY A 248 -15.65 6.10 17.93
CA GLY A 248 -14.38 5.37 17.99
C GLY A 248 -14.15 4.72 19.36
N ALA A 249 -14.50 5.40 20.47
CA ALA A 249 -14.44 4.82 21.80
C ALA A 249 -15.45 3.68 22.02
N ALA A 250 -16.60 3.73 21.35
CA ALA A 250 -17.60 2.66 21.41
C ALA A 250 -17.17 1.43 20.60
N ALA A 251 -16.59 1.64 19.42
CA ALA A 251 -16.05 0.57 18.57
C ALA A 251 -14.88 -0.16 19.25
N ALA A 252 -13.96 0.58 19.86
CA ALA A 252 -12.83 0.01 20.59
C ALA A 252 -13.29 -0.83 21.82
N ARG A 253 -14.39 -0.45 22.47
CA ARG A 253 -14.97 -1.23 23.58
C ARG A 253 -15.73 -2.47 23.13
N ALA A 254 -16.22 -2.50 21.90
CA ALA A 254 -16.92 -3.67 21.34
C ALA A 254 -15.96 -4.73 20.80
N ALA A 255 -14.71 -4.35 20.52
CA ALA A 255 -13.65 -5.23 20.03
C ALA A 255 -12.76 -5.81 21.16
N ALA A 256 -12.91 -5.32 22.40
CA ALA A 256 -12.23 -5.81 23.60
C ALA A 256 -13.13 -6.76 24.41
#